data_f2597d7aec4e5ee95790eae52f8c5c3d
#
_entry.id   f2597d7aec4e5ee95790eae52f8c5c3d
#
_cell.length_a   1.000
_cell.length_b   1.000
_cell.length_c   1.000
_cell.angle_alpha   90.00
_cell.angle_beta   90.00
_cell.angle_gamma   90.00
#
_symmetry.space_group_name_H-M   'P 1'
#
loop_
_entity.id
_entity.type
_entity.pdbx_description
1 polymer ?
#
loop_
_entity_poly.entity_id
_entity_poly.type
_entity_poly.pdbx_seq_one_letter_code
_entity_poly.pdbx_strand_id
1 'polypeptide(L)'
;GDWLSSSFYHSLMRKKIQGRSIFNIKKFRGRGLSLYLLVPFLCVALIYAAIFLLPVVPSQSNTQNELVYRVKIAPQSGLGSISQQLKDQGLTLSTIPFQISARALFVGSKLKPGTYLLPTGASLGKILLQFSRGDRVRESIAIIPGMTIWQLRSLVDAHPAILHKTKGLSSKAFLHSLNLNFPADEGIFYPDTYVFDPEEIDIAIYQRAFQAMQKQLDLVWQQRAPDLPLKSPYELLILASIVEEETNKKSDRLKIASTYLNRLKIGMRLQADPTVKFVTKNFNLGRI
;
A
#
# COMPACT_ATOMS: atom_id res chain seq x y z
N GLY A 1 -73.72 31.65 50.60
CA GLY A 1 -73.58 30.58 51.11
C GLY A 1 -73.48 29.28 50.42
N ASP A 2 -72.78 28.39 50.85
CA ASP A 2 -72.25 27.16 50.33
C ASP A 2 -73.16 25.94 50.66
N TRP A 3 -73.92 25.45 49.73
CA TRP A 3 -74.61 24.19 49.89
C TRP A 3 -74.81 23.33 48.62
N LEU A 4 -73.92 23.36 47.70
CA LEU A 4 -74.06 22.57 46.46
C LEU A 4 -72.74 21.95 45.94
N SER A 5 -71.77 21.64 46.79
CA SER A 5 -70.51 21.03 46.30
C SER A 5 -70.15 19.62 46.82
N SER A 6 -70.91 19.11 47.81
CA SER A 6 -70.51 17.82 48.46
C SER A 6 -71.21 16.55 47.88
N SER A 7 -72.35 16.71 47.20
CA SER A 7 -73.10 15.52 46.71
C SER A 7 -72.68 15.07 45.29
N PHE A 8 -72.05 15.96 44.52
CA PHE A 8 -71.65 15.64 43.12
C PHE A 8 -70.33 14.89 43.01
N TYR A 9 -69.43 15.11 43.96
CA TYR A 9 -68.13 14.43 43.98
C TYR A 9 -68.21 12.95 44.43
N HIS A 10 -69.15 12.56 45.26
CA HIS A 10 -69.26 11.18 45.67
C HIS A 10 -69.96 10.25 44.66
N SER A 11 -70.70 10.79 43.69
CA SER A 11 -71.32 10.01 42.62
C SER A 11 -70.37 9.66 41.47
N LEU A 12 -69.34 10.48 41.21
CA LEU A 12 -68.38 10.26 40.14
C LEU A 12 -67.27 9.29 40.53
N MET A 13 -66.98 9.12 41.78
CA MET A 13 -65.97 8.20 42.26
C MET A 13 -66.36 6.75 42.38
N ARG A 14 -67.68 6.42 42.40
CA ARG A 14 -68.19 5.03 42.47
C ARG A 14 -68.33 4.35 41.10
N LYS A 15 -68.18 5.02 39.97
CA LYS A 15 -68.32 4.42 38.65
C LYS A 15 -66.94 4.05 37.96
N LYS A 16 -65.84 4.18 38.70
CA LYS A 16 -64.51 3.96 38.11
C LYS A 16 -63.77 2.68 38.59
N ILE A 17 -64.49 1.78 39.33
CA ILE A 17 -63.91 0.50 39.77
C ILE A 17 -64.85 -0.66 39.31
N GLN A 18 -65.19 -0.63 38.04
CA GLN A 18 -65.63 -1.81 37.29
C GLN A 18 -65.06 -1.70 35.89
N GLY A 19 -63.80 -1.48 35.81
CA GLY A 19 -62.98 -1.51 34.56
C GLY A 19 -62.63 -2.95 34.29
N ARG A 20 -63.21 -3.48 33.27
CA ARG A 20 -62.84 -4.72 32.59
C ARG A 20 -61.35 -4.86 32.50
N SER A 21 -60.80 -5.85 33.18
CA SER A 21 -59.53 -6.46 32.88
C SER A 21 -59.59 -7.05 31.45
N ILE A 22 -59.28 -6.26 30.43
CA ILE A 22 -59.04 -6.72 29.07
C ILE A 22 -57.54 -6.65 28.83
N PHE A 23 -56.79 -7.35 29.63
CA PHE A 23 -55.47 -7.81 29.27
C PHE A 23 -55.42 -9.30 29.62
N ASN A 24 -56.13 -10.07 28.81
CA ASN A 24 -55.90 -11.50 28.73
C ASN A 24 -54.53 -11.65 27.98
N ILE A 25 -53.46 -11.54 28.74
CA ILE A 25 -52.15 -12.01 28.29
C ILE A 25 -52.29 -13.51 28.16
N LYS A 26 -52.81 -13.94 27.01
CA LYS A 26 -52.66 -15.32 26.59
C LYS A 26 -51.16 -15.62 26.77
N LYS A 27 -50.89 -16.45 27.75
CA LYS A 27 -49.62 -17.12 27.98
C LYS A 27 -49.20 -17.75 26.65
N PHE A 28 -48.52 -16.96 25.80
CA PHE A 28 -47.92 -17.47 24.59
C PHE A 28 -46.90 -18.50 25.05
N ARG A 29 -47.33 -19.74 24.94
CA ARG A 29 -46.55 -20.92 25.28
C ARG A 29 -45.20 -20.77 24.56
N GLY A 30 -44.12 -20.50 25.30
CA GLY A 30 -42.76 -20.12 24.84
C GLY A 30 -42.00 -21.16 24.02
N ARG A 31 -42.70 -22.09 23.37
CA ARG A 31 -42.08 -23.05 22.43
C ARG A 31 -42.08 -22.56 20.97
N GLY A 32 -43.04 -21.71 20.57
CA GLY A 32 -43.11 -21.20 19.21
C GLY A 32 -42.10 -20.05 18.98
N LEU A 33 -41.99 -19.11 19.93
CA LEU A 33 -41.13 -17.94 19.78
C LEU A 33 -39.62 -18.30 19.73
N SER A 34 -39.24 -19.35 20.47
CA SER A 34 -37.86 -19.84 20.44
C SER A 34 -37.51 -20.48 19.10
N LEU A 35 -38.46 -21.15 18.43
CA LEU A 35 -38.23 -21.77 17.13
C LEU A 35 -38.05 -20.73 16.02
N TYR A 36 -38.85 -19.65 16.06
CA TYR A 36 -38.75 -18.53 15.09
C TYR A 36 -37.43 -17.76 15.20
N LEU A 37 -36.77 -17.74 16.36
CA LEU A 37 -35.46 -17.15 16.56
C LEU A 37 -34.30 -18.15 16.29
N LEU A 38 -34.54 -19.45 16.58
CA LEU A 38 -33.52 -20.49 16.37
C LEU A 38 -33.27 -20.79 14.89
N VAL A 39 -34.31 -20.79 14.05
CA VAL A 39 -34.15 -21.08 12.62
C VAL A 39 -33.29 -20.04 11.91
N PRO A 40 -33.51 -18.71 12.00
CA PRO A 40 -32.63 -17.75 11.35
C PRO A 40 -31.21 -17.76 11.94
N PHE A 41 -31.08 -18.00 13.26
CA PHE A 41 -29.76 -18.15 13.87
C PHE A 41 -28.98 -19.36 13.29
N LEU A 42 -29.66 -20.51 13.16
CA LEU A 42 -29.08 -21.70 12.55
C LEU A 42 -28.74 -21.48 11.08
N CYS A 43 -29.57 -20.78 10.30
CA CYS A 43 -29.29 -20.42 8.92
C CYS A 43 -28.02 -19.53 8.80
N VAL A 44 -27.92 -18.52 9.65
CA VAL A 44 -26.74 -17.66 9.72
C VAL A 44 -25.50 -18.47 10.10
N ALA A 45 -25.60 -19.32 11.11
CA ALA A 45 -24.49 -20.20 11.53
C ALA A 45 -24.04 -21.14 10.40
N LEU A 46 -24.96 -21.72 9.65
CA LEU A 46 -24.68 -22.58 8.50
C LEU A 46 -24.00 -21.80 7.36
N ILE A 47 -24.44 -20.58 7.09
CA ILE A 47 -23.79 -19.71 6.10
C ILE A 47 -22.35 -19.41 6.50
N TYR A 48 -22.11 -19.02 7.76
CA TYR A 48 -20.75 -18.80 8.26
C TYR A 48 -19.90 -20.08 8.23
N ALA A 49 -20.48 -21.22 8.60
CA ALA A 49 -19.81 -22.50 8.52
C ALA A 49 -19.40 -22.83 7.07
N ALA A 50 -20.31 -22.62 6.11
CA ALA A 50 -19.98 -22.82 4.69
C ALA A 50 -18.85 -21.88 4.21
N ILE A 51 -18.87 -20.61 4.60
CA ILE A 51 -17.84 -19.64 4.24
C ILE A 51 -16.45 -20.08 4.75
N PHE A 52 -16.37 -20.66 5.95
CA PHE A 52 -15.11 -21.00 6.58
C PHE A 52 -14.67 -22.46 6.39
N LEU A 53 -15.57 -23.37 6.06
CA LEU A 53 -15.26 -24.80 5.94
C LEU A 53 -15.14 -25.27 4.49
N LEU A 54 -15.92 -24.72 3.56
CA LEU A 54 -15.88 -25.15 2.17
C LEU A 54 -14.63 -24.60 1.47
N PRO A 55 -13.77 -25.46 0.93
CA PRO A 55 -12.58 -25.03 0.18
C PRO A 55 -12.98 -24.42 -1.17
N VAL A 56 -12.32 -23.33 -1.54
CA VAL A 56 -12.48 -22.67 -2.85
C VAL A 56 -11.17 -22.61 -3.64
N VAL A 57 -10.06 -22.79 -2.95
CA VAL A 57 -8.75 -22.95 -3.60
C VAL A 57 -8.55 -24.41 -3.92
N PRO A 58 -8.21 -24.80 -5.18
CA PRO A 58 -7.97 -26.18 -5.55
C PRO A 58 -6.92 -26.84 -4.66
N SER A 59 -7.13 -28.12 -4.36
CA SER A 59 -6.21 -28.90 -3.53
C SER A 59 -4.93 -29.30 -4.27
N GLN A 60 -4.92 -29.19 -5.61
CA GLN A 60 -3.75 -29.42 -6.45
C GLN A 60 -3.32 -28.12 -7.08
N SER A 61 -2.04 -27.75 -6.94
CA SER A 61 -1.46 -26.64 -7.68
C SER A 61 -1.11 -27.10 -9.10
N ASN A 62 -1.16 -26.21 -10.07
CA ASN A 62 -0.76 -26.51 -11.46
C ASN A 62 0.75 -26.77 -11.61
N THR A 63 1.51 -26.60 -10.54
CA THR A 63 2.97 -26.81 -10.50
C THR A 63 3.27 -27.91 -9.49
N GLN A 64 3.93 -28.97 -9.94
CA GLN A 64 4.35 -30.07 -9.08
C GLN A 64 5.16 -29.55 -7.91
N ASN A 65 4.67 -29.73 -6.68
CA ASN A 65 5.27 -29.40 -5.38
C ASN A 65 4.95 -28.02 -4.74
N GLU A 66 4.08 -27.19 -5.25
CA GLU A 66 3.71 -25.98 -4.51
C GLU A 66 2.42 -26.15 -3.69
N LEU A 67 2.55 -26.00 -2.35
CA LEU A 67 1.42 -26.01 -1.41
C LEU A 67 0.63 -24.66 -1.43
N VAL A 68 0.93 -23.78 -2.38
CA VAL A 68 0.36 -22.44 -2.49
C VAL A 68 -0.12 -22.16 -3.91
N TYR A 69 -1.22 -21.44 -4.01
CA TYR A 69 -1.83 -21.02 -5.26
C TYR A 69 -1.67 -19.51 -5.42
N ARG A 70 -1.01 -19.07 -6.49
CA ARG A 70 -0.76 -17.64 -6.74
C ARG A 70 -1.94 -17.04 -7.49
N VAL A 71 -2.50 -15.93 -6.96
CA VAL A 71 -3.57 -15.15 -7.60
C VAL A 71 -3.24 -13.66 -7.59
N LYS A 72 -3.74 -12.94 -8.59
CA LYS A 72 -3.56 -11.50 -8.72
C LYS A 72 -4.92 -10.80 -8.78
N ILE A 73 -5.08 -9.74 -7.99
CA ILE A 73 -6.23 -8.86 -7.99
C ILE A 73 -5.79 -7.52 -8.58
N ALA A 74 -6.43 -7.11 -9.68
CA ALA A 74 -6.12 -5.84 -10.34
C ALA A 74 -6.57 -4.64 -9.50
N PRO A 75 -5.88 -3.49 -9.60
CA PRO A 75 -6.29 -2.25 -8.96
C PRO A 75 -7.69 -1.82 -9.40
N GLN A 76 -8.39 -1.07 -8.53
CA GLN A 76 -9.71 -0.50 -8.80
C GLN A 76 -10.81 -1.51 -9.17
N SER A 77 -10.66 -2.77 -8.79
CA SER A 77 -11.62 -3.83 -9.06
C SER A 77 -12.74 -3.85 -8.03
N GLY A 78 -14.00 -3.85 -8.48
CA GLY A 78 -15.16 -4.10 -7.61
C GLY A 78 -15.33 -5.59 -7.28
N LEU A 79 -16.19 -5.94 -6.31
CA LEU A 79 -16.39 -7.32 -5.85
C LEU A 79 -16.73 -8.31 -6.98
N GLY A 80 -17.55 -7.89 -7.94
CA GLY A 80 -17.89 -8.71 -9.11
C GLY A 80 -16.68 -8.98 -10.00
N SER A 81 -15.89 -7.95 -10.29
CA SER A 81 -14.65 -8.06 -11.07
C SER A 81 -13.61 -8.93 -10.36
N ILE A 82 -13.44 -8.75 -9.04
CA ILE A 82 -12.52 -9.58 -8.24
C ILE A 82 -12.91 -11.06 -8.32
N SER A 83 -14.21 -11.37 -8.12
CA SER A 83 -14.66 -12.75 -8.18
C SER A 83 -14.46 -13.39 -9.56
N GLN A 84 -14.64 -12.62 -10.64
CA GLN A 84 -14.39 -13.10 -11.99
C GLN A 84 -12.90 -13.34 -12.23
N GLN A 85 -12.03 -12.39 -11.84
CA GLN A 85 -10.59 -12.54 -11.94
C GLN A 85 -10.07 -13.78 -11.20
N LEU A 86 -10.59 -14.05 -10.00
CA LEU A 86 -10.21 -15.24 -9.23
C LEU A 86 -10.68 -16.54 -9.88
N LYS A 87 -11.89 -16.54 -10.45
CA LYS A 87 -12.42 -17.67 -11.21
C LYS A 87 -11.59 -17.94 -12.47
N ASP A 88 -11.24 -16.89 -13.22
CA ASP A 88 -10.43 -17.00 -14.44
C ASP A 88 -9.01 -17.52 -14.13
N GLN A 89 -8.52 -17.28 -12.90
CA GLN A 89 -7.26 -17.82 -12.40
C GLN A 89 -7.39 -19.20 -11.77
N GLY A 90 -8.55 -19.88 -11.87
CA GLY A 90 -8.75 -21.27 -11.51
C GLY A 90 -9.31 -21.54 -10.12
N LEU A 91 -9.76 -20.52 -9.39
CA LEU A 91 -10.46 -20.74 -8.11
C LEU A 91 -11.88 -21.26 -8.33
N THR A 92 -12.30 -22.21 -7.51
CA THR A 92 -13.65 -22.80 -7.55
C THR A 92 -14.61 -21.92 -6.74
N LEU A 93 -15.01 -20.78 -7.31
CA LEU A 93 -15.93 -19.86 -6.65
C LEU A 93 -16.97 -19.29 -7.63
N SER A 94 -18.10 -18.86 -7.11
CA SER A 94 -19.15 -18.19 -7.85
C SER A 94 -19.28 -16.75 -7.37
N THR A 95 -19.66 -15.85 -8.30
CA THR A 95 -19.73 -14.40 -8.03
C THR A 95 -20.71 -14.05 -6.90
N ILE A 96 -21.91 -14.67 -6.89
CA ILE A 96 -22.95 -14.36 -5.88
C ILE A 96 -22.51 -14.80 -4.47
N PRO A 97 -22.10 -16.06 -4.22
CA PRO A 97 -21.55 -16.46 -2.91
C PRO A 97 -20.36 -15.62 -2.46
N PHE A 98 -19.45 -15.27 -3.36
CA PHE A 98 -18.31 -14.40 -3.05
C PHE A 98 -18.77 -13.03 -2.53
N GLN A 99 -19.71 -12.36 -3.23
CA GLN A 99 -20.20 -11.05 -2.84
C GLN A 99 -20.98 -11.10 -1.52
N ILE A 100 -21.81 -12.13 -1.32
CA ILE A 100 -22.54 -12.31 -0.05
C ILE A 100 -21.56 -12.52 1.10
N SER A 101 -20.57 -13.38 0.92
CA SER A 101 -19.56 -13.66 1.94
C SER A 101 -18.71 -12.43 2.28
N ALA A 102 -18.32 -11.65 1.29
CA ALA A 102 -17.56 -10.42 1.50
C ALA A 102 -18.36 -9.37 2.30
N ARG A 103 -19.68 -9.30 2.08
CA ARG A 103 -20.58 -8.43 2.84
C ARG A 103 -20.84 -8.96 4.24
N ALA A 104 -21.09 -10.26 4.39
CA ALA A 104 -21.31 -10.91 5.68
C ALA A 104 -20.10 -10.79 6.63
N LEU A 105 -18.90 -10.78 6.07
CA LEU A 105 -17.65 -10.56 6.82
C LEU A 105 -17.28 -9.07 6.98
N PHE A 106 -18.08 -8.14 6.46
CA PHE A 106 -17.82 -6.69 6.47
C PHE A 106 -16.46 -6.29 5.83
N VAL A 107 -16.01 -7.05 4.85
CA VAL A 107 -14.72 -6.82 4.16
C VAL A 107 -14.89 -6.37 2.71
N GLY A 108 -16.11 -6.23 2.20
CA GLY A 108 -16.39 -5.94 0.79
C GLY A 108 -15.72 -4.68 0.23
N SER A 109 -15.56 -3.64 1.05
CA SER A 109 -14.87 -2.39 0.68
C SER A 109 -13.38 -2.38 1.06
N LYS A 110 -12.88 -3.43 1.70
CA LYS A 110 -11.52 -3.49 2.26
C LYS A 110 -10.57 -4.39 1.49
N LEU A 111 -11.06 -5.04 0.43
CA LEU A 111 -10.23 -5.95 -0.38
C LEU A 111 -9.16 -5.14 -1.13
N LYS A 112 -7.90 -5.48 -0.87
CA LYS A 112 -6.76 -4.76 -1.44
C LYS A 112 -6.28 -5.42 -2.73
N PRO A 113 -5.93 -4.66 -3.77
CA PRO A 113 -5.32 -5.21 -4.97
C PRO A 113 -3.90 -5.73 -4.68
N GLY A 114 -3.41 -6.62 -5.53
CA GLY A 114 -2.06 -7.17 -5.42
C GLY A 114 -2.01 -8.65 -5.70
N THR A 115 -0.83 -9.25 -5.58
CA THR A 115 -0.59 -10.68 -5.75
C THR A 115 -0.60 -11.37 -4.39
N TYR A 116 -1.35 -12.48 -4.31
CA TYR A 116 -1.51 -13.26 -3.09
C TYR A 116 -1.07 -14.70 -3.30
N LEU A 117 -0.48 -15.30 -2.27
CA LEU A 117 -0.23 -16.73 -2.18
C LEU A 117 -1.30 -17.32 -1.27
N LEU A 118 -2.17 -18.12 -1.84
CA LEU A 118 -3.27 -18.78 -1.15
C LEU A 118 -2.88 -20.21 -0.81
N PRO A 119 -3.06 -20.67 0.43
CA PRO A 119 -2.88 -22.07 0.77
C PRO A 119 -3.83 -22.95 -0.04
N THR A 120 -3.36 -24.06 -0.58
CA THR A 120 -4.22 -25.05 -1.24
C THR A 120 -5.32 -25.52 -0.28
N GLY A 121 -6.53 -25.70 -0.77
CA GLY A 121 -7.69 -26.05 0.05
C GLY A 121 -8.20 -24.92 0.97
N ALA A 122 -7.73 -23.68 0.81
CA ALA A 122 -8.24 -22.57 1.61
C ALA A 122 -9.71 -22.28 1.32
N SER A 123 -10.46 -21.94 2.37
CA SER A 123 -11.87 -21.58 2.28
C SER A 123 -12.06 -20.11 1.87
N LEU A 124 -13.27 -19.78 1.41
CA LEU A 124 -13.63 -18.42 1.00
C LEU A 124 -13.42 -17.39 2.12
N GLY A 125 -13.76 -17.73 3.35
CA GLY A 125 -13.55 -16.84 4.49
C GLY A 125 -12.08 -16.52 4.75
N LYS A 126 -11.21 -17.53 4.66
CA LYS A 126 -9.76 -17.34 4.81
C LYS A 126 -9.19 -16.40 3.76
N ILE A 127 -9.52 -16.60 2.48
CA ILE A 127 -9.00 -15.75 1.40
C ILE A 127 -9.55 -14.33 1.46
N LEU A 128 -10.82 -14.13 1.81
CA LEU A 128 -11.41 -12.80 1.98
C LEU A 128 -10.74 -12.03 3.11
N LEU A 129 -10.46 -12.68 4.24
CA LEU A 129 -9.72 -12.06 5.34
C LEU A 129 -8.28 -11.73 4.95
N GLN A 130 -7.60 -12.61 4.22
CA GLN A 130 -6.25 -12.35 3.70
C GLN A 130 -6.23 -11.13 2.77
N PHE A 131 -7.18 -11.03 1.83
CA PHE A 131 -7.31 -9.88 0.94
C PHE A 131 -7.62 -8.59 1.69
N SER A 132 -8.46 -8.64 2.71
CA SER A 132 -8.81 -7.45 3.52
C SER A 132 -7.65 -6.94 4.37
N ARG A 133 -6.82 -7.82 4.90
CA ARG A 133 -5.59 -7.47 5.63
C ARG A 133 -4.54 -6.91 4.68
N GLY A 134 -4.53 -7.38 3.43
CA GLY A 134 -3.52 -7.05 2.44
C GLY A 134 -2.24 -7.86 2.64
N ASP A 135 -2.38 -9.12 3.09
CA ASP A 135 -1.28 -10.09 3.25
C ASP A 135 -0.86 -10.59 1.85
N ARG A 136 -0.37 -9.67 1.05
CA ARG A 136 0.05 -9.87 -0.34
C ARG A 136 1.56 -10.06 -0.44
N VAL A 137 1.97 -10.72 -1.51
CA VAL A 137 3.39 -10.83 -1.85
C VAL A 137 3.93 -9.45 -2.19
N ARG A 138 5.06 -9.11 -1.61
CA ARG A 138 5.80 -7.89 -1.92
C ARG A 138 7.25 -8.23 -2.14
N GLU A 139 7.81 -7.56 -3.11
CA GLU A 139 9.23 -7.57 -3.41
C GLU A 139 9.84 -6.23 -2.99
N SER A 140 11.15 -6.17 -2.90
CA SER A 140 11.83 -4.92 -2.58
C SER A 140 13.16 -4.82 -3.31
N ILE A 141 13.52 -3.60 -3.65
CA ILE A 141 14.82 -3.25 -4.20
C ILE A 141 15.43 -2.13 -3.36
N ALA A 142 16.70 -2.31 -2.97
CA ALA A 142 17.42 -1.33 -2.16
C ALA A 142 18.33 -0.49 -3.05
N ILE A 143 18.09 0.80 -3.11
CA ILE A 143 19.01 1.79 -3.67
C ILE A 143 19.93 2.25 -2.53
N ILE A 144 21.19 1.89 -2.59
CA ILE A 144 22.17 2.22 -1.54
C ILE A 144 22.90 3.54 -1.87
N PRO A 145 23.29 4.33 -0.85
CA PRO A 145 24.09 5.54 -1.05
C PRO A 145 25.39 5.26 -1.85
N GLY A 146 25.72 6.15 -2.77
CA GLY A 146 26.91 5.99 -3.63
C GLY A 146 26.70 5.09 -4.86
N MET A 147 25.53 4.49 -5.06
CA MET A 147 25.20 3.71 -6.24
C MET A 147 25.10 4.61 -7.47
N THR A 148 25.79 4.26 -8.54
CA THR A 148 25.71 4.94 -9.83
C THR A 148 24.46 4.53 -10.60
N ILE A 149 24.03 5.35 -11.57
CA ILE A 149 22.83 5.04 -12.36
C ILE A 149 22.93 3.71 -13.12
N TRP A 150 24.10 3.37 -13.66
CA TRP A 150 24.26 2.08 -14.36
C TRP A 150 24.22 0.87 -13.43
N GLN A 151 24.70 1.00 -12.17
CA GLN A 151 24.55 -0.02 -11.15
C GLN A 151 23.07 -0.18 -10.75
N LEU A 152 22.36 0.93 -10.54
CA LEU A 152 20.93 0.93 -10.24
C LEU A 152 20.13 0.28 -11.37
N ARG A 153 20.40 0.68 -12.63
CA ARG A 153 19.69 0.09 -13.78
C ARG A 153 20.00 -1.40 -13.93
N SER A 154 21.25 -1.82 -13.75
CA SER A 154 21.60 -3.25 -13.73
C SER A 154 20.87 -4.03 -12.64
N LEU A 155 20.75 -3.45 -11.44
CA LEU A 155 20.05 -4.06 -10.31
C LEU A 155 18.54 -4.23 -10.62
N VAL A 156 17.91 -3.20 -11.17
CA VAL A 156 16.49 -3.25 -11.58
C VAL A 156 16.32 -4.23 -12.74
N ASP A 157 17.17 -4.20 -13.77
CA ASP A 157 17.09 -5.05 -14.95
C ASP A 157 17.34 -6.54 -14.65
N ALA A 158 18.01 -6.84 -13.55
CA ALA A 158 18.25 -8.21 -13.09
C ALA A 158 17.12 -8.77 -12.21
N HIS A 159 16.21 -7.93 -11.74
CA HIS A 159 15.18 -8.36 -10.78
C HIS A 159 14.04 -9.10 -11.47
N PRO A 160 13.79 -10.41 -11.14
CA PRO A 160 12.88 -11.25 -11.91
C PRO A 160 11.40 -10.89 -11.73
N ALA A 161 11.05 -10.18 -10.65
CA ALA A 161 9.66 -9.81 -10.36
C ALA A 161 9.27 -8.44 -10.93
N ILE A 162 10.13 -7.78 -11.70
CA ILE A 162 9.88 -6.46 -12.30
C ILE A 162 9.57 -6.62 -13.79
N LEU A 163 8.58 -5.87 -14.29
CA LEU A 163 8.35 -5.72 -15.73
C LEU A 163 9.24 -4.62 -16.29
N HIS A 164 10.23 -5.01 -17.09
CA HIS A 164 11.25 -4.12 -17.63
C HIS A 164 10.74 -3.37 -18.86
N LYS A 165 10.43 -2.08 -18.71
CA LYS A 165 10.09 -1.16 -19.81
C LYS A 165 11.21 -0.23 -20.18
N THR A 166 12.19 -0.05 -19.26
CA THR A 166 13.32 0.88 -19.46
C THR A 166 14.62 0.18 -19.84
N LYS A 167 14.63 -1.15 -19.87
CA LYS A 167 15.82 -1.95 -20.20
C LYS A 167 16.39 -1.58 -21.58
N GLY A 168 17.68 -1.32 -21.64
CA GLY A 168 18.40 -1.00 -22.89
C GLY A 168 18.16 0.42 -23.43
N LEU A 169 17.36 1.26 -22.77
CA LEU A 169 17.18 2.64 -23.18
C LEU A 169 18.44 3.48 -22.96
N SER A 170 18.71 4.42 -23.89
CA SER A 170 19.72 5.46 -23.65
C SER A 170 19.30 6.36 -22.48
N SER A 171 20.23 7.10 -21.86
CA SER A 171 19.94 8.03 -20.76
C SER A 171 18.81 9.01 -21.11
N LYS A 172 18.83 9.59 -22.31
CA LYS A 172 17.78 10.51 -22.78
C LYS A 172 16.42 9.82 -22.92
N ALA A 173 16.38 8.63 -23.54
CA ALA A 173 15.13 7.86 -23.70
C ALA A 173 14.61 7.34 -22.34
N PHE A 174 15.50 7.00 -21.43
CA PHE A 174 15.18 6.61 -20.07
C PHE A 174 14.50 7.76 -19.33
N LEU A 175 15.09 8.95 -19.28
CA LEU A 175 14.48 10.13 -18.66
C LEU A 175 13.13 10.47 -19.29
N HIS A 176 13.03 10.39 -20.61
CA HIS A 176 11.75 10.63 -21.31
C HIS A 176 10.67 9.60 -20.91
N SER A 177 11.04 8.33 -20.75
CA SER A 177 10.09 7.28 -20.32
C SER A 177 9.55 7.51 -18.91
N LEU A 178 10.29 8.20 -18.06
CA LEU A 178 9.90 8.61 -16.73
C LEU A 178 9.13 9.95 -16.69
N ASN A 179 8.95 10.61 -17.83
CA ASN A 179 8.44 11.99 -17.96
C ASN A 179 9.31 13.02 -17.22
N LEU A 180 10.62 12.82 -17.22
CA LEU A 180 11.56 13.69 -16.55
C LEU A 180 12.34 14.55 -17.54
N ASN A 181 12.40 15.86 -17.28
CA ASN A 181 13.23 16.80 -18.01
C ASN A 181 14.42 17.21 -17.15
N PHE A 182 15.43 16.35 -17.10
CA PHE A 182 16.66 16.56 -16.35
C PHE A 182 17.88 16.47 -17.26
N PRO A 183 18.98 17.20 -16.94
CA PRO A 183 20.20 17.20 -17.76
C PRO A 183 20.92 15.84 -17.77
N ALA A 184 20.80 15.08 -16.68
CA ALA A 184 21.38 13.74 -16.54
C ALA A 184 20.52 12.84 -15.64
N ASP A 185 20.63 11.54 -15.82
CA ASP A 185 19.95 10.52 -15.03
C ASP A 185 20.74 10.10 -13.77
N GLU A 186 21.95 10.59 -13.59
CA GLU A 186 22.79 10.29 -12.44
C GLU A 186 22.35 11.06 -11.19
N GLY A 187 22.30 10.35 -10.04
CA GLY A 187 22.11 10.94 -8.72
C GLY A 187 20.70 11.41 -8.39
N ILE A 188 19.72 11.28 -9.30
CA ILE A 188 18.37 11.82 -9.12
C ILE A 188 17.39 10.87 -8.40
N PHE A 189 17.85 9.68 -8.02
CA PHE A 189 17.05 8.66 -7.34
C PHE A 189 17.48 8.54 -5.87
N TYR A 190 16.55 8.72 -4.94
CA TYR A 190 16.86 8.73 -3.52
C TYR A 190 17.23 7.33 -3.02
N PRO A 191 18.32 7.19 -2.27
CA PRO A 191 18.70 5.92 -1.64
C PRO A 191 17.73 5.53 -0.56
N ASP A 192 16.99 4.43 -0.78
CA ASP A 192 16.03 3.85 0.16
C ASP A 192 15.66 2.43 -0.31
N THR A 193 14.88 1.72 0.49
CA THR A 193 14.29 0.44 0.11
C THR A 193 12.91 0.64 -0.47
N TYR A 194 12.75 0.33 -1.75
CA TYR A 194 11.49 0.48 -2.49
C TYR A 194 10.77 -0.85 -2.57
N VAL A 195 9.64 -0.92 -1.86
CA VAL A 195 8.75 -2.08 -1.87
C VAL A 195 7.79 -1.96 -3.05
N PHE A 196 7.56 -3.07 -3.76
CA PHE A 196 6.69 -3.12 -4.94
C PHE A 196 5.93 -4.44 -5.02
N ASP A 197 4.84 -4.47 -5.80
CA ASP A 197 4.11 -5.70 -6.07
C ASP A 197 4.76 -6.45 -7.24
N PRO A 198 4.81 -7.80 -7.22
CA PRO A 198 5.32 -8.57 -8.35
C PRO A 198 4.67 -8.15 -9.69
N GLU A 199 5.47 -8.09 -10.75
CA GLU A 199 5.08 -7.60 -12.08
C GLU A 199 4.71 -6.10 -12.13
N GLU A 200 5.16 -5.32 -11.17
CA GLU A 200 5.13 -3.86 -11.29
C GLU A 200 6.14 -3.40 -12.34
N ILE A 201 5.82 -2.35 -13.09
CA ILE A 201 6.72 -1.79 -14.08
C ILE A 201 7.85 -0.98 -13.42
N ASP A 202 9.06 -1.12 -13.92
CA ASP A 202 10.25 -0.41 -13.45
C ASP A 202 10.09 1.12 -13.40
N ILE A 203 9.36 1.69 -14.36
CA ILE A 203 9.03 3.12 -14.40
C ILE A 203 8.42 3.61 -13.07
N ALA A 204 7.50 2.86 -12.48
CA ALA A 204 6.85 3.25 -11.23
C ALA A 204 7.83 3.25 -10.04
N ILE A 205 8.80 2.34 -10.03
CA ILE A 205 9.84 2.26 -9.00
C ILE A 205 10.77 3.47 -9.12
N TYR A 206 11.26 3.77 -10.32
CA TYR A 206 12.11 4.94 -10.57
C TYR A 206 11.39 6.25 -10.25
N GLN A 207 10.11 6.38 -10.61
CA GLN A 207 9.32 7.58 -10.30
C GLN A 207 9.18 7.80 -8.79
N ARG A 208 8.96 6.74 -8.00
CA ARG A 208 8.93 6.86 -6.52
C ARG A 208 10.28 7.30 -5.96
N ALA A 209 11.36 6.74 -6.45
CA ALA A 209 12.71 7.10 -6.02
C ALA A 209 13.06 8.54 -6.39
N PHE A 210 12.66 9.00 -7.58
CA PHE A 210 12.81 10.38 -8.01
C PHE A 210 11.97 11.34 -7.14
N GLN A 211 10.70 11.04 -6.90
CA GLN A 211 9.83 11.86 -6.05
C GLN A 211 10.38 11.98 -4.62
N ALA A 212 10.93 10.89 -4.07
CA ALA A 212 11.57 10.90 -2.77
C ALA A 212 12.80 11.83 -2.76
N MET A 213 13.62 11.81 -3.82
CA MET A 213 14.76 12.70 -3.98
C MET A 213 14.32 14.17 -4.06
N GLN A 214 13.31 14.47 -4.90
CA GLN A 214 12.80 15.85 -5.02
C GLN A 214 12.30 16.36 -3.67
N LYS A 215 11.51 15.58 -2.97
CA LYS A 215 11.02 15.95 -1.63
C LYS A 215 12.16 16.26 -0.66
N GLN A 216 13.19 15.43 -0.64
CA GLN A 216 14.34 15.62 0.24
C GLN A 216 15.17 16.86 -0.15
N LEU A 217 15.38 17.06 -1.45
CA LEU A 217 16.09 18.24 -1.95
C LEU A 217 15.35 19.54 -1.63
N ASP A 218 14.04 19.57 -1.80
CA ASP A 218 13.23 20.75 -1.48
C ASP A 218 13.31 21.10 0.00
N LEU A 219 13.25 20.13 0.90
CA LEU A 219 13.38 20.34 2.35
C LEU A 219 14.74 20.95 2.70
N VAL A 220 15.82 20.40 2.16
CA VAL A 220 17.18 20.89 2.45
C VAL A 220 17.41 22.24 1.80
N TRP A 221 16.90 22.46 0.59
CA TRP A 221 17.03 23.74 -0.11
C TRP A 221 16.35 24.91 0.61
N GLN A 222 15.17 24.64 1.20
CA GLN A 222 14.46 25.66 2.01
C GLN A 222 15.23 26.05 3.27
N GLN A 223 16.05 25.16 3.83
CA GLN A 223 16.86 25.38 5.03
C GLN A 223 18.27 25.90 4.74
N ARG A 224 18.61 26.16 3.46
CA ARG A 224 19.96 26.59 3.08
C ARG A 224 20.33 27.97 3.65
N ALA A 225 21.60 28.20 3.86
CA ALA A 225 22.11 29.54 4.20
C ALA A 225 21.82 30.54 3.06
N PRO A 226 21.45 31.81 3.37
CA PRO A 226 21.07 32.81 2.35
C PRO A 226 22.20 33.15 1.37
N ASP A 227 23.44 33.03 1.80
CA ASP A 227 24.65 33.38 1.03
C ASP A 227 25.30 32.20 0.31
N LEU A 228 24.58 31.07 0.22
CA LEU A 228 25.09 29.87 -0.45
C LEU A 228 25.32 30.15 -1.96
N PRO A 229 26.52 29.88 -2.51
CA PRO A 229 26.85 30.16 -3.91
C PRO A 229 26.33 29.09 -4.87
N LEU A 230 25.11 28.60 -4.63
CA LEU A 230 24.41 27.61 -5.45
C LEU A 230 23.09 28.21 -5.94
N LYS A 231 22.74 27.94 -7.20
CA LYS A 231 21.60 28.57 -7.88
C LYS A 231 20.34 27.71 -7.85
N SER A 232 20.48 26.40 -7.59
CA SER A 232 19.37 25.46 -7.64
C SER A 232 19.55 24.28 -6.67
N PRO A 233 18.46 23.59 -6.30
CA PRO A 233 18.54 22.33 -5.58
C PRO A 233 19.40 21.28 -6.30
N TYR A 234 19.40 21.27 -7.63
CA TYR A 234 20.19 20.33 -8.41
C TYR A 234 21.69 20.60 -8.29
N GLU A 235 22.13 21.86 -8.25
CA GLU A 235 23.53 22.20 -7.96
C GLU A 235 23.94 21.74 -6.55
N LEU A 236 23.03 21.82 -5.58
CA LEU A 236 23.27 21.27 -4.23
C LEU A 236 23.46 19.76 -4.28
N LEU A 237 22.65 19.06 -5.05
CA LEU A 237 22.78 17.61 -5.23
C LEU A 237 24.11 17.23 -5.86
N ILE A 238 24.55 17.95 -6.89
CA ILE A 238 25.86 17.75 -7.53
C ILE A 238 27.00 17.94 -6.52
N LEU A 239 26.98 19.03 -5.76
CA LEU A 239 28.01 19.28 -4.75
C LEU A 239 28.00 18.18 -3.67
N ALA A 240 26.83 17.76 -3.21
CA ALA A 240 26.70 16.69 -2.22
C ALA A 240 27.27 15.36 -2.73
N SER A 241 27.06 15.02 -3.99
CA SER A 241 27.62 13.80 -4.60
C SER A 241 29.15 13.83 -4.67
N ILE A 242 29.74 14.99 -4.98
CA ILE A 242 31.18 15.17 -4.97
C ILE A 242 31.76 15.00 -3.56
N VAL A 243 31.13 15.62 -2.56
CA VAL A 243 31.57 15.53 -1.16
C VAL A 243 31.46 14.10 -0.64
N GLU A 244 30.41 13.36 -1.03
CA GLU A 244 30.23 11.95 -0.64
C GLU A 244 31.37 11.07 -1.18
N GLU A 245 31.79 11.26 -2.41
CA GLU A 245 32.86 10.50 -3.06
C GLU A 245 34.26 10.89 -2.59
N GLU A 246 34.42 12.11 -2.05
CA GLU A 246 35.74 12.56 -1.52
C GLU A 246 36.07 11.93 -0.18
N THR A 247 35.09 11.60 0.64
CA THR A 247 35.33 11.08 1.97
C THR A 247 34.23 10.16 2.49
N ASN A 248 34.67 9.04 3.06
CA ASN A 248 33.79 8.14 3.82
C ASN A 248 33.61 8.61 5.29
N LYS A 249 34.37 9.64 5.74
CA LYS A 249 34.32 10.13 7.12
C LYS A 249 33.32 11.28 7.23
N LYS A 250 32.26 11.09 7.98
CA LYS A 250 31.23 12.13 8.22
C LYS A 250 31.82 13.42 8.80
N SER A 251 32.87 13.33 9.65
CA SER A 251 33.55 14.48 10.26
C SER A 251 34.22 15.40 9.25
N ASP A 252 34.65 14.89 8.11
CA ASP A 252 35.41 15.64 7.12
C ASP A 252 34.51 16.29 6.07
N ARG A 253 33.26 15.84 5.93
CA ARG A 253 32.30 16.35 4.93
C ARG A 253 32.11 17.86 4.98
N LEU A 254 31.97 18.42 6.20
CA LEU A 254 31.81 19.88 6.37
C LEU A 254 33.00 20.67 5.86
N LYS A 255 34.23 20.20 6.12
CA LYS A 255 35.48 20.86 5.65
C LYS A 255 35.59 20.81 4.15
N ILE A 256 35.32 19.64 3.55
CA ILE A 256 35.37 19.45 2.10
C ILE A 256 34.28 20.30 1.42
N ALA A 257 33.04 20.28 1.92
CA ALA A 257 31.96 21.12 1.40
C ALA A 257 32.32 22.61 1.47
N SER A 258 32.87 23.08 2.60
CA SER A 258 33.33 24.47 2.75
C SER A 258 34.40 24.84 1.76
N THR A 259 35.35 23.95 1.48
CA THR A 259 36.39 24.17 0.51
C THR A 259 35.83 24.38 -0.91
N TYR A 260 34.92 23.51 -1.33
CA TYR A 260 34.26 23.63 -2.63
C TYR A 260 33.36 24.85 -2.74
N LEU A 261 32.59 25.16 -1.70
CA LEU A 261 31.76 26.38 -1.66
C LEU A 261 32.62 27.67 -1.76
N ASN A 262 33.78 27.71 -1.10
CA ASN A 262 34.70 28.83 -1.21
C ASN A 262 35.27 28.95 -2.63
N ARG A 263 35.65 27.82 -3.26
CA ARG A 263 36.06 27.85 -4.67
C ARG A 263 34.99 28.40 -5.60
N LEU A 264 33.72 27.98 -5.41
CA LEU A 264 32.60 28.53 -6.17
C LEU A 264 32.40 30.01 -5.95
N LYS A 265 32.53 30.51 -4.71
CA LYS A 265 32.38 31.95 -4.39
C LYS A 265 33.38 32.83 -5.13
N ILE A 266 34.61 32.34 -5.32
CA ILE A 266 35.69 33.11 -6.01
C ILE A 266 35.81 32.72 -7.49
N GLY A 267 34.87 31.95 -8.05
CA GLY A 267 34.89 31.54 -9.46
C GLY A 267 36.01 30.54 -9.82
N MET A 268 36.58 29.83 -8.83
CA MET A 268 37.60 28.84 -9.03
C MET A 268 37.00 27.49 -9.44
N ARG A 269 37.72 26.74 -10.31
CA ARG A 269 37.33 25.37 -10.66
C ARG A 269 37.35 24.48 -9.41
N LEU A 270 36.42 23.52 -9.31
CA LEU A 270 36.36 22.59 -8.18
C LEU A 270 37.57 21.68 -8.09
N GLN A 271 38.06 21.17 -9.22
CA GLN A 271 39.23 20.25 -9.30
C GLN A 271 39.03 19.05 -8.37
N ALA A 272 37.88 18.40 -8.49
CA ALA A 272 37.52 17.26 -7.66
C ALA A 272 37.82 15.95 -8.40
N ASP A 273 38.59 15.07 -7.80
CA ASP A 273 38.94 13.75 -8.37
C ASP A 273 37.71 12.89 -8.70
N PRO A 274 36.62 12.89 -7.92
CA PRO A 274 35.40 12.16 -8.24
C PRO A 274 34.80 12.49 -9.60
N THR A 275 34.94 13.74 -10.07
CA THR A 275 34.43 14.14 -11.39
C THR A 275 35.16 13.48 -12.53
N VAL A 276 36.47 13.28 -12.41
CA VAL A 276 37.29 12.57 -13.39
C VAL A 276 36.95 11.08 -13.40
N LYS A 277 36.85 10.47 -12.21
CA LYS A 277 36.47 9.06 -12.05
C LYS A 277 35.11 8.77 -12.66
N PHE A 278 34.16 9.66 -12.46
CA PHE A 278 32.81 9.53 -13.03
C PHE A 278 32.82 9.55 -14.56
N VAL A 279 33.50 10.52 -15.17
CA VAL A 279 33.58 10.66 -16.64
C VAL A 279 34.28 9.47 -17.28
N THR A 280 35.34 8.97 -16.66
CA THR A 280 36.10 7.81 -17.17
C THR A 280 35.44 6.47 -16.83
N LYS A 281 34.38 6.47 -16.03
CA LYS A 281 33.75 5.26 -15.47
C LYS A 281 34.73 4.35 -14.74
N ASN A 282 35.82 4.91 -14.22
CA ASN A 282 36.87 4.19 -13.56
C ASN A 282 37.01 4.63 -12.10
N PHE A 283 36.27 4.00 -11.22
CA PHE A 283 36.28 4.28 -9.79
C PHE A 283 37.47 3.65 -9.04
N ASN A 284 38.28 2.85 -9.72
CA ASN A 284 39.50 2.23 -9.18
C ASN A 284 40.74 3.09 -9.34
N LEU A 285 40.68 4.23 -10.04
CA LEU A 285 41.75 5.18 -10.07
C LEU A 285 42.00 5.71 -8.65
N GLY A 286 43.19 5.50 -8.12
CA GLY A 286 43.64 6.12 -6.89
C GLY A 286 43.54 7.65 -6.96
N ARG A 287 43.87 8.36 -5.86
CA ARG A 287 43.98 9.81 -5.88
C ARG A 287 45.02 10.20 -6.93
N ILE A 288 44.62 11.03 -7.88
CA ILE A 288 45.48 11.61 -8.89
C ILE A 288 46.21 12.82 -8.29
#